data_f0606a8e99326abd327340e6d26c5e9b
#
_entry.id   f0606a8e99326abd327340e6d26c5e9b
#
_cell.length_a   1.000
_cell.length_b   1.000
_cell.length_c   1.000
_cell.angle_alpha   90.00
_cell.angle_beta   90.00
_cell.angle_gamma   90.00
#
_symmetry.space_group_name_H-M   'P 1'
#
loop_
_entity.id
_entity.type
_entity.pdbx_description
1 polymer ?
#
loop_
_entity_poly.entity_id
_entity_poly.type
_entity_poly.pdbx_seq_one_letter_code
_entity_poly.pdbx_strand_id
1 'polypeptide(L)'
;MEEACYSLQETAFAMICEATERALAFTKKKELMIVGGVAANKRLSNMLQSICKRQKCKFFVVPQKFAGDCGSQIAWQGLLEASVKKGASLENTFVKQSWRLDTVEITY
;
A
#
# COMPACT_ATOMS: atom_id res chain seq x y z
N MET A 1 11.94 -8.59 26.41
CA MET A 1 10.79 -8.48 25.48
C MET A 1 10.95 -7.32 24.49
N GLU A 2 11.35 -6.14 24.95
CA GLU A 2 11.56 -4.95 24.09
C GLU A 2 12.62 -5.17 23.00
N GLU A 3 13.76 -5.77 23.35
CA GLU A 3 14.81 -6.09 22.38
C GLU A 3 14.35 -7.04 21.28
N ALA A 4 13.54 -8.04 21.64
CA ALA A 4 12.99 -8.98 20.65
C ALA A 4 12.00 -8.29 19.70
N CYS A 5 11.14 -7.42 20.24
CA CYS A 5 10.21 -6.64 19.41
C CYS A 5 10.95 -5.66 18.50
N TYR A 6 12.00 -5.01 19.03
CA TYR A 6 12.84 -4.12 18.23
C TYR A 6 13.55 -4.88 17.11
N SER A 7 14.18 -6.00 17.41
CA SER A 7 14.89 -6.83 16.42
C SER A 7 13.95 -7.34 15.33
N LEU A 8 12.74 -7.78 15.70
CA LEU A 8 11.73 -8.21 14.76
C LEU A 8 11.31 -7.07 13.82
N GLN A 9 11.01 -5.89 14.38
CA GLN A 9 10.65 -4.71 13.61
C GLN A 9 11.75 -4.31 12.62
N GLU A 10 12.99 -4.18 13.10
CA GLU A 10 14.12 -3.80 12.25
C GLU A 10 14.35 -4.80 11.12
N THR A 11 14.28 -6.09 11.42
CA THR A 11 14.45 -7.14 10.42
C THR A 11 13.34 -7.09 9.37
N ALA A 12 12.09 -7.02 9.80
CA ALA A 12 10.95 -6.95 8.88
C ALA A 12 11.02 -5.70 7.98
N PHE A 13 11.36 -4.55 8.56
CA PHE A 13 11.49 -3.31 7.79
C PHE A 13 12.71 -3.32 6.86
N ALA A 14 13.81 -3.94 7.26
CA ALA A 14 14.96 -4.13 6.38
C ALA A 14 14.60 -4.96 5.14
N MET A 15 13.83 -6.03 5.30
CA MET A 15 13.33 -6.85 4.18
C MET A 15 12.44 -6.04 3.22
N ILE A 16 11.51 -5.25 3.76
CA ILE A 16 10.66 -4.36 2.96
C ILE A 16 11.50 -3.33 2.20
N CYS A 17 12.47 -2.73 2.87
CA CYS A 17 13.38 -1.76 2.29
C CYS A 17 14.21 -2.34 1.17
N GLU A 18 14.77 -3.53 1.35
CA GLU A 18 15.53 -4.24 0.31
C GLU A 18 14.67 -4.54 -0.91
N ALA A 19 13.47 -5.10 -0.71
CA ALA A 19 12.54 -5.39 -1.80
C ALA A 19 12.15 -4.12 -2.56
N THR A 20 11.90 -3.02 -1.82
CA THR A 20 11.57 -1.71 -2.42
C THR A 20 12.74 -1.14 -3.23
N GLU A 21 13.96 -1.23 -2.70
CA GLU A 21 15.16 -0.75 -3.41
C GLU A 21 15.39 -1.53 -4.71
N ARG A 22 15.22 -2.85 -4.67
CA ARG A 22 15.28 -3.71 -5.87
C ARG A 22 14.20 -3.34 -6.88
N ALA A 23 12.96 -3.11 -6.43
CA ALA A 23 11.85 -2.71 -7.30
C ALA A 23 12.11 -1.36 -7.96
N LEU A 24 12.60 -0.37 -7.23
CA LEU A 24 12.98 0.94 -7.78
C LEU A 24 14.09 0.81 -8.82
N ALA A 25 15.12 0.02 -8.53
CA ALA A 25 16.22 -0.23 -9.47
C ALA A 25 15.75 -0.94 -10.75
N PHE A 26 14.89 -1.94 -10.61
CA PHE A 26 14.35 -2.69 -11.74
C PHE A 26 13.41 -1.86 -12.61
N THR A 27 12.46 -1.15 -11.98
CA THR A 27 11.46 -0.35 -12.70
C THR A 27 11.98 1.00 -13.19
N LYS A 28 13.14 1.44 -12.68
CA LYS A 28 13.73 2.76 -12.93
C LYS A 28 12.79 3.94 -12.60
N LYS A 29 11.80 3.72 -11.75
CA LYS A 29 10.87 4.77 -11.32
C LYS A 29 11.55 5.77 -10.40
N LYS A 30 11.08 7.02 -10.46
CA LYS A 30 11.65 8.16 -9.71
C LYS A 30 10.74 8.67 -8.61
N GLU A 31 9.67 7.95 -8.33
CA GLU A 31 8.73 8.27 -7.29
C GLU A 31 8.32 7.00 -6.55
N LEU A 32 8.30 7.06 -5.23
CA LEU A 32 7.84 6.01 -4.33
C LEU A 32 6.74 6.59 -3.43
N MET A 33 5.59 5.95 -3.44
CA MET A 33 4.53 6.25 -2.49
C MET A 33 4.22 5.02 -1.65
N ILE A 34 4.14 5.19 -0.33
CA ILE A 34 3.70 4.16 0.59
C ILE A 34 2.31 4.48 1.15
N VAL A 35 1.49 3.44 1.26
CA VAL A 35 0.09 3.52 1.70
C VAL A 35 -0.20 2.44 2.74
N GLY A 36 -1.36 2.53 3.39
CA GLY A 36 -1.79 1.56 4.41
C GLY A 36 -1.34 1.92 5.82
N GLY A 37 -1.87 1.22 6.82
CA GLY A 37 -1.65 1.54 8.23
C GLY A 37 -0.18 1.49 8.65
N VAL A 38 0.60 0.53 8.13
CA VAL A 38 2.03 0.40 8.44
C VAL A 38 2.86 1.56 7.89
N ALA A 39 2.39 2.24 6.84
CA ALA A 39 3.03 3.43 6.29
C ALA A 39 3.11 4.60 7.31
N ALA A 40 2.26 4.61 8.33
CA ALA A 40 2.31 5.56 9.43
C ALA A 40 3.50 5.34 10.38
N ASN A 41 4.18 4.19 10.31
CA ASN A 41 5.35 3.91 11.13
C ASN A 41 6.53 4.79 10.71
N LYS A 42 6.95 5.66 11.63
CA LYS A 42 8.03 6.63 11.39
C LYS A 42 9.36 5.95 11.07
N ARG A 43 9.65 4.78 11.70
CA ARG A 43 10.91 4.07 11.45
C ARG A 43 10.99 3.57 10.01
N LEU A 44 9.95 2.89 9.53
CA LEU A 44 9.86 2.43 8.15
C LEU A 44 9.96 3.59 7.16
N SER A 45 9.20 4.66 7.40
CA SER A 45 9.22 5.87 6.55
C SER A 45 10.62 6.47 6.46
N ASN A 46 11.35 6.56 7.58
CA ASN A 46 12.72 7.09 7.59
C ASN A 46 13.69 6.20 6.80
N MET A 47 13.56 4.88 6.92
CA MET A 47 14.38 3.92 6.16
C MET A 47 14.14 4.06 4.65
N LEU A 48 12.88 4.07 4.22
CA LEU A 48 12.52 4.21 2.81
C LEU A 48 12.89 5.58 2.24
N GLN A 49 12.72 6.65 3.03
CA GLN A 49 13.17 7.98 2.62
C GLN A 49 14.69 8.04 2.37
N SER A 50 15.47 7.33 3.20
CA SER A 50 16.93 7.25 3.02
C SER A 50 17.29 6.52 1.72
N ILE A 51 16.57 5.46 1.38
CA ILE A 51 16.72 4.75 0.09
C ILE A 51 16.39 5.70 -1.07
N CYS A 52 15.25 6.38 -0.99
CA CYS A 52 14.83 7.30 -2.04
C CYS A 52 15.85 8.42 -2.29
N LYS A 53 16.46 8.96 -1.21
CA LYS A 53 17.54 9.94 -1.34
C LYS A 53 18.74 9.38 -2.10
N ARG A 54 19.18 8.16 -1.80
CA ARG A 54 20.29 7.47 -2.50
C ARG A 54 19.96 7.21 -3.98
N GLN A 55 18.73 6.76 -4.25
CA GLN A 55 18.25 6.44 -5.60
C GLN A 55 17.81 7.68 -6.39
N LYS A 56 17.90 8.89 -5.81
CA LYS A 56 17.43 10.15 -6.41
C LYS A 56 15.96 10.06 -6.85
N CYS A 57 15.11 9.47 -6.02
CA CYS A 57 13.67 9.40 -6.20
C CYS A 57 12.92 10.21 -5.15
N LYS A 58 11.72 10.65 -5.48
CA LYS A 58 10.83 11.36 -4.55
C LYS A 58 10.10 10.33 -3.68
N PHE A 59 9.93 10.67 -2.41
CA PHE A 59 9.25 9.83 -1.43
C PHE A 59 7.95 10.50 -0.96
N PHE A 60 6.86 9.74 -0.99
CA PHE A 60 5.55 10.17 -0.54
C PHE A 60 4.96 9.17 0.46
N VAL A 61 4.29 9.70 1.46
CA VAL A 61 3.49 8.93 2.41
C VAL A 61 2.06 9.45 2.36
N VAL A 62 1.09 8.56 2.25
CA VAL A 62 -0.31 8.97 2.28
C VAL A 62 -0.63 9.57 3.67
N PRO A 63 -1.39 10.68 3.76
CA PRO A 63 -1.80 11.22 5.05
C PRO A 63 -2.53 10.17 5.89
N GLN A 64 -2.21 10.10 7.19
CA GLN A 64 -2.70 9.06 8.10
C GLN A 64 -4.23 8.91 8.09
N LYS A 65 -4.97 10.00 7.92
CA LYS A 65 -6.45 9.97 7.82
C LYS A 65 -6.99 9.15 6.64
N PHE A 66 -6.16 8.87 5.64
CA PHE A 66 -6.50 8.05 4.47
C PHE A 66 -5.73 6.73 4.42
N ALA A 67 -4.86 6.46 5.40
CA ALA A 67 -3.99 5.29 5.40
C ALA A 67 -4.65 4.00 5.90
N GLY A 68 -5.76 4.11 6.63
CA GLY A 68 -6.52 2.97 7.15
C GLY A 68 -7.80 2.70 6.36
N ASP A 69 -8.73 2.02 7.00
CA ASP A 69 -10.07 1.77 6.45
C ASP A 69 -10.80 3.09 6.21
N CYS A 70 -11.00 3.40 4.95
CA CYS A 70 -11.56 4.67 4.52
C CYS A 70 -12.82 4.42 3.67
N GLY A 71 -13.99 4.55 4.28
CA GLY A 71 -15.28 4.38 3.62
C GLY A 71 -15.47 5.28 2.39
N SER A 72 -14.87 6.47 2.39
CA SER A 72 -14.94 7.38 1.24
C SER A 72 -14.17 6.86 0.02
N GLN A 73 -13.06 6.13 0.21
CA GLN A 73 -12.34 5.48 -0.89
C GLN A 73 -13.15 4.33 -1.48
N ILE A 74 -13.80 3.55 -0.62
CA ILE A 74 -14.69 2.46 -1.07
C ILE A 74 -15.92 3.02 -1.79
N ALA A 75 -16.52 4.09 -1.27
CA ALA A 75 -17.65 4.75 -1.92
C ALA A 75 -17.26 5.34 -3.29
N TRP A 76 -16.07 5.94 -3.39
CA TRP A 76 -15.55 6.45 -4.65
C TRP A 76 -15.34 5.33 -5.66
N GLN A 77 -14.76 4.21 -5.23
CA GLN A 77 -14.58 3.03 -6.06
C GLN A 77 -15.93 2.49 -6.56
N GLY A 78 -16.92 2.41 -5.66
CA GLY A 78 -18.28 2.01 -6.02
C GLY A 78 -18.94 2.95 -7.04
N LEU A 79 -18.70 4.25 -6.94
CA LEU A 79 -19.17 5.24 -7.91
C LEU A 79 -18.56 5.03 -9.30
N LEU A 80 -17.26 4.79 -9.38
CA LEU A 80 -16.56 4.50 -10.63
C LEU A 80 -17.12 3.24 -11.29
N GLU A 81 -17.29 2.18 -10.52
CA GLU A 81 -17.82 0.92 -11.01
C GLU A 81 -19.29 1.07 -11.48
N ALA A 82 -20.11 1.79 -10.72
CA ALA A 82 -21.51 2.06 -11.07
C ALA A 82 -21.67 2.88 -12.35
N SER A 83 -20.66 3.65 -12.75
CA SER A 83 -20.66 4.41 -14.00
C SER A 83 -20.52 3.54 -15.24
N VAL A 84 -19.99 2.34 -15.12
CA VAL A 84 -19.70 1.42 -16.24
C VAL A 84 -20.44 0.09 -16.15
N LYS A 85 -20.88 -0.31 -14.96
CA LYS A 85 -21.59 -1.57 -14.72
C LYS A 85 -22.87 -1.35 -13.92
N LYS A 86 -23.84 -2.22 -14.11
CA LYS A 86 -24.98 -2.33 -13.18
C LYS A 86 -24.46 -2.90 -11.85
N GLY A 87 -24.97 -2.39 -10.73
CA GLY A 87 -24.63 -2.89 -9.39
C GLY A 87 -24.86 -4.40 -9.27
N ALA A 88 -24.08 -5.03 -8.42
CA ALA A 88 -24.23 -6.45 -8.12
C ALA A 88 -25.55 -6.70 -7.37
N SER A 89 -26.16 -7.87 -7.60
CA SER A 89 -27.28 -8.33 -6.77
C SER A 89 -26.81 -8.62 -5.35
N LEU A 90 -27.68 -8.46 -4.36
CA LEU A 90 -27.38 -8.74 -2.95
C LEU A 90 -26.79 -10.14 -2.74
N GLU A 91 -27.21 -11.13 -3.52
CA GLU A 91 -26.71 -12.51 -3.48
C GLU A 91 -25.23 -12.63 -3.85
N ASN A 92 -24.67 -11.65 -4.55
CA ASN A 92 -23.29 -11.61 -5.00
C ASN A 92 -22.38 -10.67 -4.17
N THR A 93 -22.92 -10.10 -3.07
CA THR A 93 -22.19 -9.14 -2.22
C THR A 93 -21.51 -9.79 -1.01
N PHE A 94 -21.41 -11.12 -0.97
CA PHE A 94 -20.76 -11.83 0.13
C PHE A 94 -19.25 -11.62 0.14
N VAL A 95 -18.69 -11.56 1.36
CA VAL A 95 -17.24 -11.51 1.57
C VAL A 95 -16.58 -12.78 1.01
N LYS A 96 -15.60 -12.61 0.15
CA LYS A 96 -14.77 -13.69 -0.41
C LYS A 96 -13.37 -13.60 0.20
N GLN A 97 -13.07 -14.45 1.15
CA GLN A 97 -11.77 -14.47 1.86
C GLN A 97 -10.56 -14.69 0.94
N SER A 98 -10.75 -15.46 -0.13
CA SER A 98 -9.71 -15.79 -1.11
C SER A 98 -9.62 -14.78 -2.26
N TRP A 99 -10.35 -13.68 -2.21
CA TRP A 99 -10.32 -12.68 -3.28
C TRP A 99 -8.98 -11.94 -3.31
N ARG A 100 -8.31 -12.03 -4.44
CA ARG A 100 -6.99 -11.46 -4.63
C ARG A 100 -7.08 -10.25 -5.56
N LEU A 101 -6.38 -9.16 -5.20
CA LEU A 101 -6.36 -7.93 -5.98
C LEU A 101 -5.68 -8.10 -7.35
N ASP A 102 -4.74 -9.04 -7.46
CA ASP A 102 -4.00 -9.33 -8.69
C ASP A 102 -4.82 -10.11 -9.73
N THR A 103 -5.99 -10.61 -9.35
CA THR A 103 -6.90 -11.35 -10.24
C THR A 103 -8.20 -10.62 -10.57
N VAL A 104 -8.35 -9.40 -10.06
CA VAL A 104 -9.54 -8.58 -10.32
C VAL A 104 -9.42 -7.87 -11.65
N GLU A 105 -10.41 -8.06 -12.53
CA GLU A 105 -10.51 -7.31 -13.78
C GLU A 105 -10.97 -5.88 -13.51
N ILE A 106 -10.17 -4.91 -13.92
CA ILE A 106 -10.50 -3.49 -13.83
C ILE A 106 -11.19 -3.07 -15.13
N THR A 107 -12.42 -2.59 -15.03
CA THR A 107 -13.27 -2.30 -16.18
C THR A 107 -13.67 -0.83 -16.36
N TYR A 108 -13.01 0.06 -15.61
CA TYR A 108 -13.22 1.51 -15.68
C TYR A 108 -11.89 2.26 -15.82
#